data_6a4a329726220d8255ef6bd907b3f235
#
_entry.id   6a4a329726220d8255ef6bd907b3f235
#
_cell.length_a   1.000
_cell.length_b   1.000
_cell.length_c   1.000
_cell.angle_alpha   90.00
_cell.angle_beta   90.00
_cell.angle_gamma   90.00
#
_symmetry.space_group_name_H-M   'P 1'
#
loop_
_entity.id
_entity.type
_entity.pdbx_description
1 polymer ?
#
loop_
_entity_poly.entity_id
_entity_poly.type
_entity_poly.pdbx_seq_one_letter_code
_entity_poly.pdbx_strand_id
1 'polypeptide(L)'
;MPYQPTTPSVIRPLMVAMAMAFTLATAQAAPVADVHALAQKEQQPLLDTLRDLVHIESGSKDIEGLNQIAERIASQLKQLGGAVEVLQTSDVYRLDDTPEKVGPAVQAVFKGTGSQKIMLIAHMDTVYLKGMLKAQPFRIEGNRAYGLGISDDKQGIALILHTVAVLQKLNFKDYGTLTVLINGDEEISSPGWRSTITRVAAEQDVVFSFEGGGTDGTLRLATSGIGAAYLTVQGKASHAGAKPEDGVNALYELSHQLLQMKDLSKTDEGLKLNWTVSKAGTNRNVIPAEATAQADARALKVADFDGLEKALQEKIKTKLLPGSKVDAKFEVRRPPLEASEASRRVAGYGKVIYQELGLPLSVVEKATGGGTDAAFAALKTKGAVVEGMGLSGYGAHSNDAEYVQINTIVPRLYLATRMVMDISKGVLK
;
A
#
# COMPACT_ATOMS: atom_id res chain seq x y z
N MET A 1 4.12 75.49 67.45
CA MET A 1 4.74 75.14 66.21
C MET A 1 5.86 74.15 66.50
N PRO A 2 5.71 72.86 66.22
CA PRO A 2 6.82 71.92 66.37
C PRO A 2 7.43 71.62 64.99
N TYR A 3 8.69 71.50 65.00
CA TYR A 3 9.67 71.26 63.95
C TYR A 3 9.53 69.75 63.45
N GLN A 4 9.43 69.52 62.10
CA GLN A 4 9.58 68.22 61.54
C GLN A 4 10.94 68.08 60.86
N PRO A 5 11.63 66.91 61.08
CA PRO A 5 12.89 66.66 60.42
C PRO A 5 12.69 65.98 59.06
N THR A 6 13.44 66.48 58.08
CA THR A 6 13.54 65.92 56.71
C THR A 6 14.42 64.70 56.70
N THR A 7 13.90 63.60 56.16
CA THR A 7 14.65 62.36 55.89
C THR A 7 15.38 62.41 54.54
N PRO A 8 16.59 61.87 54.43
CA PRO A 8 17.34 61.90 53.19
C PRO A 8 16.86 60.70 52.26
N SER A 9 16.67 61.09 51.00
CA SER A 9 16.30 60.10 49.92
C SER A 9 17.53 59.28 49.57
N VAL A 10 17.37 57.94 49.70
CA VAL A 10 18.34 56.94 49.26
C VAL A 10 18.09 56.60 47.80
N ILE A 11 19.02 57.00 46.93
CA ILE A 11 19.04 56.62 45.50
C ILE A 11 19.51 55.13 45.44
N ARG A 12 18.61 54.23 45.05
CA ARG A 12 18.95 52.87 44.72
C ARG A 12 19.44 52.77 43.26
N PRO A 13 20.59 52.16 42.96
CA PRO A 13 20.99 51.93 41.57
C PRO A 13 20.15 50.80 40.97
N LEU A 14 19.54 51.09 39.83
CA LEU A 14 18.80 50.13 39.00
C LEU A 14 19.83 49.26 38.25
N MET A 15 20.07 48.03 38.72
CA MET A 15 20.81 47.01 37.95
C MET A 15 19.93 46.52 36.81
N VAL A 16 20.22 46.94 35.60
CA VAL A 16 19.65 46.35 34.37
C VAL A 16 20.40 45.04 34.11
N ALA A 17 19.78 43.91 34.47
CA ALA A 17 20.25 42.61 34.07
C ALA A 17 19.89 42.40 32.58
N MET A 18 20.86 42.48 31.70
CA MET A 18 20.75 42.17 30.28
C MET A 18 20.78 40.67 30.16
N ALA A 19 19.60 40.00 30.07
CA ALA A 19 19.48 38.59 29.76
C ALA A 19 19.84 38.40 28.30
N MET A 20 21.04 37.91 28.01
CA MET A 20 21.39 37.37 26.70
C MET A 20 20.63 36.05 26.52
N ALA A 21 19.55 36.07 25.78
CA ALA A 21 18.91 34.86 25.27
C ALA A 21 19.83 34.26 24.20
N PHE A 22 20.62 33.25 24.57
CA PHE A 22 21.29 32.38 23.63
C PHE A 22 20.19 31.53 22.97
N THR A 23 19.73 31.91 21.79
CA THR A 23 19.03 31.05 20.89
C THR A 23 20.02 29.96 20.44
N LEU A 24 19.97 28.80 21.04
CA LEU A 24 20.58 27.58 20.49
C LEU A 24 19.89 27.33 19.16
N ALA A 25 20.42 27.88 18.08
CA ALA A 25 20.10 27.41 16.75
C ALA A 25 20.60 25.94 16.69
N THR A 26 19.70 25.00 16.77
CA THR A 26 20.01 23.59 16.46
C THR A 26 20.53 23.58 15.03
N ALA A 27 21.84 23.34 14.86
CA ALA A 27 22.44 23.21 13.55
C ALA A 27 21.74 22.03 12.86
N GLN A 28 20.91 22.32 11.87
CA GLN A 28 20.27 21.32 11.03
C GLN A 28 21.38 20.60 10.26
N ALA A 29 21.42 19.28 10.32
CA ALA A 29 22.39 18.50 9.55
C ALA A 29 22.18 18.78 8.06
N ALA A 30 23.27 19.10 7.35
CA ALA A 30 23.21 19.33 5.91
C ALA A 30 23.03 18.00 5.15
N PRO A 31 22.41 18.02 3.95
CA PRO A 31 22.31 16.84 3.10
C PRO A 31 23.68 16.26 2.79
N VAL A 32 23.74 14.93 2.62
CA VAL A 32 24.93 14.25 2.08
C VAL A 32 25.13 14.70 0.63
N ALA A 33 26.15 15.50 0.38
CA ALA A 33 26.29 16.30 -0.83
C ALA A 33 26.27 15.46 -2.12
N ASP A 34 27.01 14.36 -2.16
CA ASP A 34 27.09 13.50 -3.37
C ASP A 34 25.75 12.82 -3.67
N VAL A 35 25.04 12.33 -2.64
CA VAL A 35 23.71 11.70 -2.80
C VAL A 35 22.69 12.74 -3.28
N HIS A 36 22.69 13.92 -2.69
CA HIS A 36 21.74 14.97 -3.06
C HIS A 36 22.00 15.49 -4.49
N ALA A 37 23.28 15.72 -4.84
CA ALA A 37 23.65 16.15 -6.19
C ALA A 37 23.29 15.09 -7.27
N LEU A 38 23.45 13.81 -6.97
CA LEU A 38 23.01 12.74 -7.87
C LEU A 38 21.48 12.65 -7.96
N ALA A 39 20.76 12.76 -6.84
CA ALA A 39 19.30 12.80 -6.85
C ALA A 39 18.76 13.96 -7.71
N GLN A 40 19.39 15.13 -7.65
CA GLN A 40 19.03 16.28 -8.52
C GLN A 40 19.28 15.97 -10.00
N LYS A 41 20.43 15.36 -10.33
CA LYS A 41 20.73 14.96 -11.71
C LYS A 41 19.81 13.89 -12.26
N GLU A 42 19.27 13.03 -11.39
CA GLU A 42 18.33 11.96 -11.77
C GLU A 42 16.89 12.44 -11.92
N GLN A 43 16.53 13.67 -11.56
CA GLN A 43 15.14 14.14 -11.64
C GLN A 43 14.55 14.01 -13.04
N GLN A 44 15.24 14.55 -14.07
CA GLN A 44 14.76 14.49 -15.43
C GLN A 44 14.81 13.07 -16.02
N PRO A 45 15.91 12.29 -15.85
CA PRO A 45 15.94 10.89 -16.25
C PRO A 45 14.83 10.02 -15.64
N LEU A 46 14.49 10.24 -14.35
CA LEU A 46 13.38 9.55 -13.71
C LEU A 46 12.04 9.91 -14.35
N LEU A 47 11.82 11.20 -14.61
CA LEU A 47 10.59 11.67 -15.24
C LEU A 47 10.45 11.11 -16.67
N ASP A 48 11.54 10.97 -17.41
CA ASP A 48 11.58 10.35 -18.74
C ASP A 48 11.26 8.85 -18.66
N THR A 49 11.85 8.14 -17.67
CA THR A 49 11.53 6.73 -17.40
C THR A 49 10.05 6.56 -17.05
N LEU A 50 9.52 7.42 -16.19
CA LEU A 50 8.11 7.39 -15.80
C LEU A 50 7.17 7.63 -16.99
N ARG A 51 7.51 8.58 -17.87
CA ARG A 51 6.79 8.80 -19.14
C ARG A 51 6.77 7.53 -19.99
N ASP A 52 7.93 6.89 -20.17
CA ASP A 52 8.06 5.67 -20.97
C ASP A 52 7.21 4.52 -20.39
N LEU A 53 7.18 4.36 -19.06
CA LEU A 53 6.34 3.37 -18.38
C LEU A 53 4.85 3.67 -18.54
N VAL A 54 4.44 4.95 -18.48
CA VAL A 54 3.05 5.35 -18.65
C VAL A 54 2.56 5.06 -20.09
N HIS A 55 3.43 5.13 -21.09
CA HIS A 55 3.08 4.80 -22.47
C HIS A 55 2.82 3.31 -22.71
N ILE A 56 3.09 2.43 -21.76
CA ILE A 56 2.74 1.01 -21.83
C ILE A 56 1.46 0.79 -21.02
N GLU A 57 0.36 0.42 -21.68
CA GLU A 57 -0.85 -0.01 -20.98
C GLU A 57 -0.61 -1.36 -20.30
N SER A 58 -0.91 -1.45 -19.01
CA SER A 58 -0.60 -2.64 -18.20
C SER A 58 -1.74 -2.95 -17.22
N GLY A 59 -2.98 -2.95 -17.71
CA GLY A 59 -4.11 -3.37 -16.86
C GLY A 59 -3.92 -4.81 -16.38
N SER A 60 -4.36 -5.15 -15.15
CA SER A 60 -4.14 -6.45 -14.51
C SER A 60 -4.60 -7.67 -15.35
N LYS A 61 -5.49 -7.44 -16.32
CA LYS A 61 -5.98 -8.47 -17.25
C LYS A 61 -5.36 -8.40 -18.65
N ASP A 62 -4.51 -7.39 -18.93
CA ASP A 62 -3.80 -7.25 -20.20
C ASP A 62 -2.43 -7.93 -20.13
N ILE A 63 -2.42 -9.24 -20.33
CA ILE A 63 -1.18 -10.03 -20.27
C ILE A 63 -0.12 -9.57 -21.28
N GLU A 64 -0.52 -9.08 -22.45
CA GLU A 64 0.42 -8.55 -23.46
C GLU A 64 1.12 -7.29 -22.95
N GLY A 65 0.36 -6.32 -22.45
CA GLY A 65 0.90 -5.11 -21.85
C GLY A 65 1.75 -5.36 -20.62
N LEU A 66 1.33 -6.30 -19.76
CA LEU A 66 2.10 -6.73 -18.58
C LEU A 66 3.44 -7.38 -18.96
N ASN A 67 3.48 -8.20 -20.00
CA ASN A 67 4.74 -8.76 -20.49
C ASN A 67 5.65 -7.65 -21.05
N GLN A 68 5.09 -6.70 -21.83
CA GLN A 68 5.85 -5.60 -22.39
C GLN A 68 6.48 -4.70 -21.33
N ILE A 69 5.74 -4.32 -20.29
CA ILE A 69 6.29 -3.51 -19.21
C ILE A 69 7.31 -4.30 -18.36
N ALA A 70 7.08 -5.60 -18.13
CA ALA A 70 8.02 -6.47 -17.43
C ALA A 70 9.37 -6.58 -18.16
N GLU A 71 9.36 -6.75 -19.48
CA GLU A 71 10.58 -6.78 -20.30
C GLU A 71 11.33 -5.44 -20.24
N ARG A 72 10.61 -4.32 -20.28
CA ARG A 72 11.20 -2.98 -20.15
C ARG A 72 11.92 -2.83 -18.81
N ILE A 73 11.24 -3.18 -17.70
CA ILE A 73 11.78 -3.11 -16.34
C ILE A 73 13.00 -4.05 -16.20
N ALA A 74 12.87 -5.31 -16.65
CA ALA A 74 13.93 -6.29 -16.58
C ALA A 74 15.18 -5.85 -17.34
N SER A 75 15.01 -5.25 -18.53
CA SER A 75 16.11 -4.69 -19.32
C SER A 75 16.88 -3.60 -18.57
N GLN A 76 16.15 -2.66 -17.92
CA GLN A 76 16.79 -1.58 -17.15
C GLN A 76 17.51 -2.11 -15.91
N LEU A 77 16.92 -3.05 -15.16
CA LEU A 77 17.57 -3.66 -14.00
C LEU A 77 18.82 -4.46 -14.38
N LYS A 78 18.83 -5.13 -15.56
CA LYS A 78 20.02 -5.80 -16.10
C LYS A 78 21.15 -4.81 -16.43
N GLN A 79 20.81 -3.68 -17.07
CA GLN A 79 21.78 -2.62 -17.37
C GLN A 79 22.40 -2.02 -16.10
N LEU A 80 21.65 -2.02 -14.99
CA LEU A 80 22.11 -1.60 -13.67
C LEU A 80 22.92 -2.69 -12.94
N GLY A 81 23.17 -3.85 -13.57
CA GLY A 81 24.02 -4.93 -13.03
C GLY A 81 23.29 -5.92 -12.12
N GLY A 82 21.97 -5.94 -12.11
CA GLY A 82 21.16 -6.92 -11.37
C GLY A 82 21.18 -8.32 -12.02
N ALA A 83 21.16 -9.37 -11.21
CA ALA A 83 20.75 -10.70 -11.65
C ALA A 83 19.24 -10.73 -11.77
N VAL A 84 18.71 -10.68 -13.00
CA VAL A 84 17.30 -10.40 -13.28
C VAL A 84 16.61 -11.60 -13.88
N GLU A 85 15.42 -11.90 -13.36
CA GLU A 85 14.51 -12.92 -13.87
C GLU A 85 13.11 -12.31 -14.09
N VAL A 86 12.47 -12.67 -15.19
CA VAL A 86 11.03 -12.46 -15.42
C VAL A 86 10.34 -13.77 -15.05
N LEU A 87 9.62 -13.73 -13.95
CA LEU A 87 9.00 -14.91 -13.34
C LEU A 87 7.56 -15.08 -13.86
N GLN A 88 7.18 -16.35 -14.08
CA GLN A 88 5.79 -16.76 -14.30
C GLN A 88 5.32 -17.57 -13.10
N THR A 89 4.12 -17.29 -12.63
CA THR A 89 3.57 -18.05 -11.49
C THR A 89 2.82 -19.30 -11.93
N SER A 90 2.98 -20.38 -11.17
CA SER A 90 2.15 -21.58 -11.26
C SER A 90 1.30 -21.81 -10.01
N ASP A 91 1.60 -21.09 -8.92
CA ASP A 91 0.89 -21.16 -7.62
C ASP A 91 -0.03 -19.94 -7.48
N VAL A 92 -1.21 -20.04 -8.09
CA VAL A 92 -2.21 -18.96 -8.07
C VAL A 92 -3.26 -19.24 -7.00
N TYR A 93 -3.34 -18.36 -6.01
CA TYR A 93 -4.43 -18.35 -5.03
C TYR A 93 -5.72 -17.84 -5.68
N ARG A 94 -6.66 -18.75 -5.94
CA ARG A 94 -7.89 -18.44 -6.66
C ARG A 94 -8.90 -17.73 -5.77
N LEU A 95 -9.09 -16.45 -6.02
CA LEU A 95 -10.20 -15.64 -5.55
C LEU A 95 -11.38 -15.76 -6.53
N ASP A 96 -12.56 -15.30 -6.13
CA ASP A 96 -13.78 -15.40 -6.95
C ASP A 96 -13.64 -14.73 -8.34
N ASP A 97 -12.87 -13.65 -8.42
CA ASP A 97 -12.66 -12.84 -9.62
C ASP A 97 -11.25 -12.95 -10.22
N THR A 98 -10.42 -13.90 -9.75
CA THR A 98 -9.07 -14.11 -10.30
C THR A 98 -9.15 -14.50 -11.77
N PRO A 99 -8.47 -13.78 -12.69
CA PRO A 99 -8.45 -14.15 -14.10
C PRO A 99 -7.75 -15.48 -14.33
N GLU A 100 -8.01 -16.10 -15.48
CA GLU A 100 -7.38 -17.39 -15.86
C GLU A 100 -5.85 -17.27 -15.84
N LYS A 101 -5.33 -16.17 -16.38
CA LYS A 101 -3.90 -15.84 -16.41
C LYS A 101 -3.64 -14.57 -15.60
N VAL A 102 -2.58 -14.59 -14.81
CA VAL A 102 -2.08 -13.43 -14.07
C VAL A 102 -0.77 -12.94 -14.68
N GLY A 103 -0.47 -11.66 -14.48
CA GLY A 103 0.75 -11.04 -15.02
C GLY A 103 2.04 -11.63 -14.42
N PRO A 104 3.19 -11.47 -15.12
CA PRO A 104 4.49 -11.89 -14.61
C PRO A 104 4.94 -11.02 -13.43
N ALA A 105 6.04 -11.42 -12.78
CA ALA A 105 6.80 -10.55 -11.90
C ALA A 105 8.24 -10.42 -12.40
N VAL A 106 8.87 -9.27 -12.11
CA VAL A 106 10.29 -9.05 -12.34
C VAL A 106 11.01 -9.09 -11.00
N GLN A 107 11.95 -10.01 -10.86
CA GLN A 107 12.84 -10.07 -9.70
C GLN A 107 14.26 -9.74 -10.13
N ALA A 108 14.93 -8.84 -9.40
CA ALA A 108 16.33 -8.56 -9.57
C ALA A 108 17.06 -8.63 -8.23
N VAL A 109 18.24 -9.24 -8.22
CA VAL A 109 19.10 -9.33 -7.03
C VAL A 109 20.44 -8.70 -7.31
N PHE A 110 20.81 -7.72 -6.49
CA PHE A 110 22.13 -7.10 -6.47
C PHE A 110 22.89 -7.63 -5.25
N LYS A 111 24.04 -8.26 -5.49
CA LYS A 111 24.91 -8.75 -4.42
C LYS A 111 25.90 -7.68 -4.02
N GLY A 112 26.01 -7.43 -2.74
CA GLY A 112 26.97 -6.50 -2.15
C GLY A 112 28.01 -7.19 -1.29
N THR A 113 28.70 -6.41 -0.48
CA THR A 113 29.81 -6.85 0.40
C THR A 113 29.43 -6.83 1.89
N GLY A 114 28.28 -6.25 2.24
CA GLY A 114 27.78 -6.17 3.60
C GLY A 114 26.94 -7.37 4.03
N SER A 115 26.12 -7.18 5.05
CA SER A 115 25.30 -8.25 5.63
C SER A 115 23.80 -8.00 5.55
N GLN A 116 23.36 -6.74 5.40
CA GLN A 116 21.94 -6.38 5.43
C GLN A 116 21.23 -6.81 4.15
N LYS A 117 20.07 -7.40 4.27
CA LYS A 117 19.20 -7.81 3.18
C LYS A 117 18.04 -6.83 3.07
N ILE A 118 17.95 -6.10 1.98
CA ILE A 118 16.96 -5.05 1.75
C ILE A 118 16.13 -5.40 0.52
N MET A 119 14.81 -5.26 0.63
CA MET A 119 13.89 -5.50 -0.47
C MET A 119 13.14 -4.22 -0.83
N LEU A 120 13.00 -3.97 -2.13
CA LEU A 120 12.21 -2.90 -2.72
C LEU A 120 11.09 -3.55 -3.50
N ILE A 121 9.83 -3.18 -3.22
CA ILE A 121 8.66 -3.71 -3.90
C ILE A 121 7.83 -2.59 -4.53
N ALA A 122 7.25 -2.89 -5.67
CA ALA A 122 6.29 -2.08 -6.43
C ALA A 122 5.45 -3.00 -7.29
N HIS A 123 4.42 -2.48 -7.97
CA HIS A 123 3.65 -3.25 -8.93
C HIS A 123 3.57 -2.55 -10.30
N MET A 124 3.39 -3.34 -11.36
CA MET A 124 3.36 -2.82 -12.72
C MET A 124 2.00 -2.90 -13.38
N ASP A 125 1.04 -3.59 -12.77
CA ASP A 125 -0.33 -3.60 -13.24
C ASP A 125 -1.09 -2.35 -12.80
N THR A 126 -2.21 -2.10 -13.46
CA THR A 126 -3.09 -0.96 -13.19
C THR A 126 -4.56 -1.39 -13.32
N VAL A 127 -5.47 -0.58 -12.78
CA VAL A 127 -6.93 -0.78 -12.93
C VAL A 127 -7.44 -0.41 -14.33
N TYR A 128 -6.63 0.22 -15.17
CA TYR A 128 -7.08 0.79 -16.44
C TYR A 128 -7.19 -0.24 -17.55
N LEU A 129 -8.20 -0.07 -18.39
CA LEU A 129 -8.45 -0.97 -19.52
C LEU A 129 -7.61 -0.60 -20.73
N LYS A 130 -7.28 -1.58 -21.56
CA LYS A 130 -6.58 -1.39 -22.84
C LYS A 130 -7.31 -0.38 -23.75
N GLY A 131 -6.57 0.55 -24.30
CA GLY A 131 -7.06 1.61 -25.19
C GLY A 131 -7.37 2.95 -24.49
N MET A 132 -7.35 3.00 -23.14
CA MET A 132 -7.64 4.23 -22.39
C MET A 132 -6.52 5.27 -22.52
N LEU A 133 -5.27 4.83 -22.73
CA LEU A 133 -4.10 5.71 -22.88
C LEU A 133 -4.30 6.73 -24.01
N LYS A 134 -5.03 6.39 -25.08
CA LYS A 134 -5.32 7.31 -26.19
C LYS A 134 -6.08 8.57 -25.73
N ALA A 135 -6.99 8.42 -24.77
CA ALA A 135 -7.77 9.53 -24.20
C ALA A 135 -7.05 10.25 -23.07
N GLN A 136 -6.11 9.57 -22.40
CA GLN A 136 -5.37 10.05 -21.23
C GLN A 136 -3.85 9.87 -21.40
N PRO A 137 -3.22 10.53 -22.41
CA PRO A 137 -1.78 10.43 -22.61
C PRO A 137 -1.00 11.10 -21.49
N PHE A 138 0.26 10.70 -21.35
CA PHE A 138 1.19 11.41 -20.46
C PHE A 138 1.25 12.90 -20.81
N ARG A 139 1.15 13.76 -19.81
CA ARG A 139 1.29 15.22 -19.95
C ARG A 139 1.85 15.85 -18.68
N ILE A 140 2.47 17.00 -18.83
CA ILE A 140 3.00 17.80 -17.73
C ILE A 140 2.25 19.13 -17.67
N GLU A 141 1.76 19.49 -16.50
CA GLU A 141 1.11 20.77 -16.22
C GLU A 141 1.72 21.37 -14.94
N GLY A 142 2.58 22.34 -15.08
CA GLY A 142 3.32 22.94 -13.96
C GLY A 142 4.14 21.90 -13.18
N ASN A 143 3.85 21.72 -11.89
CA ASN A 143 4.53 20.74 -11.04
C ASN A 143 3.88 19.35 -11.03
N ARG A 144 2.99 19.05 -11.98
CA ARG A 144 2.28 17.76 -12.03
C ARG A 144 2.55 17.04 -13.35
N ALA A 145 2.88 15.77 -13.25
CA ALA A 145 2.90 14.85 -14.37
C ALA A 145 1.68 13.93 -14.26
N TYR A 146 0.86 13.91 -15.30
CA TYR A 146 -0.38 13.14 -15.41
C TYR A 146 -0.20 11.93 -16.30
N GLY A 147 -0.91 10.84 -15.99
CA GLY A 147 -0.94 9.65 -16.81
C GLY A 147 -1.66 8.50 -16.10
N LEU A 148 -2.08 7.49 -16.85
CA LEU A 148 -2.74 6.31 -16.31
C LEU A 148 -1.74 5.39 -15.58
N GLY A 149 -2.02 5.09 -14.31
CA GLY A 149 -1.13 4.32 -13.45
C GLY A 149 0.15 5.05 -13.06
N ILE A 150 0.18 6.39 -13.23
CA ILE A 150 1.38 7.19 -12.95
C ILE A 150 1.67 7.28 -11.45
N SER A 151 0.62 7.38 -10.62
CA SER A 151 0.70 7.41 -9.16
C SER A 151 0.62 6.01 -8.55
N ASP A 152 -0.02 5.08 -9.26
CA ASP A 152 -0.33 3.73 -8.81
C ASP A 152 -0.03 2.68 -9.90
N ASP A 153 1.20 2.08 -9.99
CA ASP A 153 2.39 2.39 -9.17
C ASP A 153 3.65 2.56 -10.06
N LYS A 154 3.48 3.07 -11.30
CA LYS A 154 4.60 3.26 -12.24
C LYS A 154 5.66 4.23 -11.71
N GLN A 155 5.28 5.18 -10.86
CA GLN A 155 6.22 6.08 -10.20
C GLN A 155 7.12 5.34 -9.20
N GLY A 156 6.59 4.35 -8.50
CA GLY A 156 7.36 3.50 -7.58
C GLY A 156 8.42 2.70 -8.32
N ILE A 157 8.04 2.14 -9.48
CA ILE A 157 8.99 1.45 -10.37
C ILE A 157 10.10 2.40 -10.82
N ALA A 158 9.76 3.59 -11.33
CA ALA A 158 10.74 4.57 -11.76
C ALA A 158 11.67 4.98 -10.61
N LEU A 159 11.12 5.20 -9.41
CA LEU A 159 11.89 5.57 -8.24
C LEU A 159 12.85 4.46 -7.79
N ILE A 160 12.44 3.18 -7.84
CA ILE A 160 13.31 2.02 -7.56
C ILE A 160 14.46 1.98 -8.56
N LEU A 161 14.17 2.07 -9.86
CA LEU A 161 15.19 2.03 -10.93
C LEU A 161 16.27 3.12 -10.74
N HIS A 162 15.83 4.35 -10.45
CA HIS A 162 16.75 5.48 -10.25
C HIS A 162 17.43 5.47 -8.88
N THR A 163 16.83 4.87 -7.85
CA THR A 163 17.52 4.60 -6.58
C THR A 163 18.70 3.65 -6.80
N VAL A 164 18.49 2.55 -7.53
CA VAL A 164 19.57 1.62 -7.89
C VAL A 164 20.63 2.33 -8.77
N ALA A 165 20.21 3.17 -9.72
CA ALA A 165 21.14 3.94 -10.56
C ALA A 165 22.02 4.89 -9.74
N VAL A 166 21.47 5.58 -8.74
CA VAL A 166 22.25 6.44 -7.83
C VAL A 166 23.25 5.61 -7.01
N LEU A 167 22.81 4.49 -6.45
CA LEU A 167 23.70 3.57 -5.71
C LEU A 167 24.86 3.09 -6.59
N GLN A 168 24.61 2.73 -7.86
CA GLN A 168 25.65 2.32 -8.82
C GLN A 168 26.63 3.47 -9.13
N LYS A 169 26.13 4.70 -9.33
CA LYS A 169 26.98 5.89 -9.56
C LYS A 169 27.87 6.23 -8.35
N LEU A 170 27.40 5.90 -7.15
CA LEU A 170 28.17 6.02 -5.90
C LEU A 170 29.13 4.85 -5.67
N ASN A 171 29.12 3.82 -6.53
CA ASN A 171 29.80 2.53 -6.31
C ASN A 171 29.45 1.91 -4.95
N PHE A 172 28.23 2.16 -4.44
CA PHE A 172 27.80 1.69 -3.14
C PHE A 172 27.36 0.23 -3.19
N LYS A 173 27.98 -0.63 -2.40
CA LYS A 173 27.72 -2.08 -2.33
C LYS A 173 27.77 -2.63 -0.89
N ASP A 174 27.60 -1.78 0.13
CA ASP A 174 27.74 -2.19 1.54
C ASP A 174 26.52 -3.00 2.06
N TYR A 175 25.51 -3.25 1.25
CA TYR A 175 24.43 -4.22 1.55
C TYR A 175 24.93 -5.67 1.32
N GLY A 176 24.29 -6.65 1.94
CA GLY A 176 24.49 -8.07 1.61
C GLY A 176 23.75 -8.42 0.31
N THR A 177 22.44 -8.14 0.28
CA THR A 177 21.61 -8.20 -0.93
C THR A 177 20.66 -7.01 -1.00
N LEU A 178 20.49 -6.47 -2.20
CA LEU A 178 19.38 -5.58 -2.52
C LEU A 178 18.49 -6.31 -3.53
N THR A 179 17.27 -6.64 -3.11
CA THR A 179 16.30 -7.38 -3.91
C THR A 179 15.23 -6.43 -4.39
N VAL A 180 14.95 -6.41 -5.68
CA VAL A 180 13.81 -5.72 -6.29
C VAL A 180 12.80 -6.77 -6.71
N LEU A 181 11.53 -6.61 -6.35
CA LEU A 181 10.43 -7.45 -6.81
C LEU A 181 9.26 -6.56 -7.25
N ILE A 182 8.88 -6.68 -8.51
CA ILE A 182 7.80 -5.91 -9.13
C ILE A 182 6.82 -6.90 -9.76
N ASN A 183 5.61 -6.99 -9.22
CA ASN A 183 4.59 -7.93 -9.67
C ASN A 183 3.54 -7.27 -10.58
N GLY A 184 2.77 -8.09 -11.27
CA GLY A 184 1.79 -7.66 -12.26
C GLY A 184 0.35 -8.07 -11.92
N ASP A 185 -0.01 -8.11 -10.62
CA ASP A 185 -1.36 -8.52 -10.18
C ASP A 185 -1.78 -7.89 -8.83
N GLU A 186 -1.16 -6.79 -8.43
CA GLU A 186 -1.46 -6.10 -7.18
C GLU A 186 -2.90 -5.65 -7.12
N GLU A 187 -3.39 -5.01 -8.17
CA GLU A 187 -4.72 -4.42 -8.28
C GLU A 187 -5.88 -5.45 -8.17
N ILE A 188 -5.55 -6.71 -8.35
CA ILE A 188 -6.48 -7.84 -8.16
C ILE A 188 -6.14 -8.67 -6.91
N SER A 189 -5.43 -8.06 -5.95
CA SER A 189 -5.05 -8.64 -4.65
C SER A 189 -3.96 -9.72 -4.72
N SER A 190 -3.05 -9.60 -5.66
CA SER A 190 -1.82 -10.40 -5.82
C SER A 190 -2.05 -11.93 -5.75
N PRO A 191 -3.03 -12.48 -6.49
CA PRO A 191 -3.34 -13.90 -6.39
C PRO A 191 -2.16 -14.79 -6.84
N GLY A 192 -1.36 -14.34 -7.80
CA GLY A 192 -0.20 -15.09 -8.29
C GLY A 192 1.09 -14.85 -7.51
N TRP A 193 1.23 -13.69 -6.87
CA TRP A 193 2.52 -13.29 -6.30
C TRP A 193 2.54 -13.17 -4.78
N ARG A 194 1.40 -13.22 -4.07
CA ARG A 194 1.33 -13.12 -2.60
C ARG A 194 2.25 -14.12 -1.87
N SER A 195 2.31 -15.36 -2.32
CA SER A 195 3.18 -16.39 -1.74
C SER A 195 4.66 -16.08 -1.94
N THR A 196 5.03 -15.57 -3.13
CA THR A 196 6.40 -15.19 -3.45
C THR A 196 6.82 -13.95 -2.67
N ILE A 197 5.97 -12.90 -2.61
CA ILE A 197 6.23 -11.69 -1.80
C ILE A 197 6.49 -12.09 -0.35
N THR A 198 5.59 -12.88 0.26
CA THR A 198 5.72 -13.35 1.65
C THR A 198 7.01 -14.16 1.88
N ARG A 199 7.34 -15.06 0.95
CA ARG A 199 8.53 -15.92 1.06
C ARG A 199 9.83 -15.14 0.93
N VAL A 200 9.93 -14.24 -0.06
CA VAL A 200 11.14 -13.43 -0.29
C VAL A 200 11.33 -12.43 0.84
N ALA A 201 10.24 -11.78 1.29
CA ALA A 201 10.28 -10.81 2.38
C ALA A 201 10.67 -11.43 3.73
N ALA A 202 10.35 -12.71 3.97
CA ALA A 202 10.72 -13.42 5.21
C ALA A 202 12.23 -13.44 5.49
N GLU A 203 13.05 -13.35 4.44
CA GLU A 203 14.51 -13.38 4.49
C GLU A 203 15.15 -11.98 4.56
N GLN A 204 14.33 -10.91 4.60
CA GLN A 204 14.83 -9.53 4.54
C GLN A 204 14.86 -8.88 5.93
N ASP A 205 15.86 -8.01 6.12
CA ASP A 205 15.95 -7.16 7.32
C ASP A 205 15.02 -5.94 7.21
N VAL A 206 14.80 -5.45 5.99
CA VAL A 206 13.88 -4.34 5.69
C VAL A 206 13.24 -4.54 4.32
N VAL A 207 11.94 -4.21 4.25
CA VAL A 207 11.17 -4.12 3.01
C VAL A 207 10.63 -2.69 2.86
N PHE A 208 10.89 -2.07 1.73
CA PHE A 208 10.33 -0.79 1.32
C PHE A 208 9.33 -1.00 0.19
N SER A 209 8.09 -0.57 0.41
CA SER A 209 7.06 -0.56 -0.61
C SER A 209 6.95 0.85 -1.21
N PHE A 210 7.05 0.91 -2.54
CA PHE A 210 7.16 2.16 -3.27
C PHE A 210 5.83 2.69 -3.79
N GLU A 211 4.74 2.23 -3.22
CA GLU A 211 3.43 2.85 -3.39
C GLU A 211 3.46 4.37 -3.13
N GLY A 212 2.53 5.08 -3.76
CA GLY A 212 2.47 6.53 -3.65
C GLY A 212 2.36 7.05 -2.20
N GLY A 213 3.12 8.10 -1.86
CA GLY A 213 3.09 8.74 -0.55
C GLY A 213 1.82 9.57 -0.27
N GLY A 214 0.81 9.55 -1.14
CA GLY A 214 -0.35 10.44 -1.08
C GLY A 214 0.03 11.90 -1.40
N THR A 215 -0.88 12.85 -1.18
CA THR A 215 -0.63 14.28 -1.48
C THR A 215 0.48 14.89 -0.66
N ASP A 216 0.69 14.39 0.56
CA ASP A 216 1.58 14.97 1.58
C ASP A 216 2.90 14.21 1.74
N GLY A 217 3.13 13.20 0.91
CA GLY A 217 4.35 12.39 0.98
C GLY A 217 4.49 11.62 2.29
N THR A 218 3.43 10.97 2.74
CA THR A 218 3.39 10.26 4.03
C THR A 218 3.92 8.84 3.91
N LEU A 219 4.81 8.42 4.83
CA LEU A 219 5.11 7.01 5.07
C LEU A 219 3.99 6.36 5.88
N ARG A 220 3.64 5.13 5.54
CA ARG A 220 2.59 4.37 6.23
C ARG A 220 3.15 3.12 6.87
N LEU A 221 2.72 2.85 8.08
CA LEU A 221 3.08 1.64 8.83
C LEU A 221 1.89 0.70 9.03
N ALA A 222 0.72 1.09 8.55
CA ALA A 222 -0.50 0.28 8.63
C ALA A 222 -1.37 0.49 7.39
N THR A 223 -1.95 -0.62 6.90
CA THR A 223 -2.98 -0.65 5.86
C THR A 223 -4.13 -1.53 6.30
N SER A 224 -5.32 -1.35 5.70
CA SER A 224 -6.46 -2.20 5.99
C SER A 224 -6.34 -3.55 5.30
N GLY A 225 -6.69 -4.60 6.02
CA GLY A 225 -7.01 -5.88 5.39
C GLY A 225 -8.28 -5.79 4.57
N ILE A 226 -8.33 -6.55 3.49
CA ILE A 226 -9.46 -6.64 2.55
C ILE A 226 -9.93 -8.08 2.51
N GLY A 227 -11.22 -8.31 2.78
CA GLY A 227 -11.88 -9.59 2.68
C GLY A 227 -13.19 -9.50 1.91
N ALA A 228 -13.68 -10.64 1.45
CA ALA A 228 -15.00 -10.78 0.88
C ALA A 228 -15.73 -11.95 1.53
N ALA A 229 -17.01 -11.77 1.86
CA ALA A 229 -17.85 -12.87 2.31
C ALA A 229 -18.95 -13.14 1.28
N TYR A 230 -19.25 -14.40 1.09
CA TYR A 230 -20.25 -14.89 0.15
C TYR A 230 -21.25 -15.78 0.90
N LEU A 231 -22.54 -15.55 0.69
CA LEU A 231 -23.62 -16.42 1.15
C LEU A 231 -24.35 -17.02 -0.05
N THR A 232 -24.58 -18.30 0.01
CA THR A 232 -25.44 -19.02 -0.92
C THR A 232 -26.52 -19.74 -0.15
N VAL A 233 -27.77 -19.53 -0.52
CA VAL A 233 -28.93 -20.21 0.04
C VAL A 233 -29.62 -21.02 -1.05
N GLN A 234 -29.78 -22.33 -0.80
CA GLN A 234 -30.56 -23.23 -1.61
C GLN A 234 -31.87 -23.54 -0.89
N GLY A 235 -32.98 -23.33 -1.56
CA GLY A 235 -34.32 -23.67 -1.15
C GLY A 235 -34.98 -24.60 -2.15
N LYS A 236 -36.31 -24.42 -2.38
CA LYS A 236 -37.10 -25.22 -3.31
C LYS A 236 -38.13 -24.34 -3.99
N ALA A 237 -38.18 -24.38 -5.32
CA ALA A 237 -39.19 -23.65 -6.09
C ALA A 237 -40.58 -24.27 -5.93
N SER A 238 -41.59 -23.40 -5.95
CA SER A 238 -43.02 -23.75 -6.04
C SER A 238 -43.81 -22.60 -6.63
N HIS A 239 -45.08 -22.85 -6.97
CA HIS A 239 -45.97 -21.79 -7.44
C HIS A 239 -46.44 -20.92 -6.26
N ALA A 240 -46.01 -19.62 -6.23
CA ALA A 240 -46.17 -18.74 -5.09
C ALA A 240 -47.66 -18.50 -4.67
N GLY A 241 -48.58 -18.60 -5.61
CA GLY A 241 -50.02 -18.41 -5.33
C GLY A 241 -50.84 -19.71 -5.15
N ALA A 242 -50.40 -20.83 -5.78
CA ALA A 242 -51.17 -22.07 -5.79
C ALA A 242 -50.69 -23.09 -4.74
N LYS A 243 -49.39 -23.15 -4.50
CA LYS A 243 -48.76 -24.15 -3.58
C LYS A 243 -47.49 -23.58 -2.96
N PRO A 244 -47.56 -22.49 -2.23
CA PRO A 244 -46.36 -21.90 -1.59
C PRO A 244 -45.75 -22.83 -0.52
N GLU A 245 -46.58 -23.68 0.12
CA GLU A 245 -46.19 -24.67 1.15
C GLU A 245 -45.29 -25.77 0.64
N ASP A 246 -45.31 -26.07 -0.67
CA ASP A 246 -44.45 -27.06 -1.29
C ASP A 246 -43.04 -26.53 -1.53
N GLY A 247 -42.82 -25.23 -1.36
CA GLY A 247 -41.56 -24.52 -1.58
C GLY A 247 -40.77 -24.25 -0.30
N VAL A 248 -39.48 -23.90 -0.48
CA VAL A 248 -38.62 -23.36 0.55
C VAL A 248 -38.03 -22.05 0.03
N ASN A 249 -38.46 -20.93 0.59
CA ASN A 249 -38.15 -19.60 0.06
C ASN A 249 -36.71 -19.18 0.40
N ALA A 250 -35.80 -19.30 -0.56
CA ALA A 250 -34.39 -18.93 -0.37
C ALA A 250 -34.19 -17.43 -0.07
N LEU A 251 -35.10 -16.55 -0.54
CA LEU A 251 -35.01 -15.12 -0.24
C LEU A 251 -35.31 -14.82 1.24
N TYR A 252 -36.30 -15.50 1.84
CA TYR A 252 -36.60 -15.31 3.26
C TYR A 252 -35.45 -15.84 4.13
N GLU A 253 -34.88 -16.98 3.79
CA GLU A 253 -33.71 -17.51 4.51
C GLU A 253 -32.51 -16.58 4.36
N LEU A 254 -32.20 -16.09 3.14
CA LEU A 254 -31.11 -15.12 2.94
C LEU A 254 -31.32 -13.86 3.79
N SER A 255 -32.53 -13.31 3.81
CA SER A 255 -32.86 -12.13 4.60
C SER A 255 -32.60 -12.35 6.11
N HIS A 256 -33.00 -13.53 6.61
CA HIS A 256 -32.72 -13.94 7.99
C HIS A 256 -31.21 -14.00 8.26
N GLN A 257 -30.44 -14.65 7.38
CA GLN A 257 -28.99 -14.77 7.51
C GLN A 257 -28.31 -13.40 7.54
N LEU A 258 -28.67 -12.48 6.65
CA LEU A 258 -28.12 -11.13 6.61
C LEU A 258 -28.41 -10.35 7.90
N LEU A 259 -29.64 -10.45 8.41
CA LEU A 259 -30.04 -9.75 9.63
C LEU A 259 -29.30 -10.27 10.88
N GLN A 260 -29.15 -11.61 11.01
CA GLN A 260 -28.41 -12.16 12.16
C GLN A 260 -26.90 -11.93 12.11
N MET A 261 -26.36 -11.61 10.91
CA MET A 261 -24.93 -11.30 10.72
C MET A 261 -24.61 -9.80 10.86
N LYS A 262 -25.61 -8.94 11.01
CA LYS A 262 -25.45 -7.49 11.13
C LYS A 262 -24.44 -7.10 12.23
N ASP A 263 -24.49 -7.78 13.37
CA ASP A 263 -23.67 -7.46 14.55
C ASP A 263 -22.22 -8.03 14.47
N LEU A 264 -21.86 -8.71 13.35
CA LEU A 264 -20.49 -9.11 13.10
C LEU A 264 -19.58 -7.94 12.70
N SER A 265 -20.15 -6.82 12.22
CA SER A 265 -19.43 -5.58 12.00
C SER A 265 -19.17 -4.89 13.34
N LYS A 266 -17.88 -4.66 13.66
CA LYS A 266 -17.42 -3.98 14.88
C LYS A 266 -16.61 -2.76 14.47
N THR A 267 -17.29 -1.75 13.95
CA THR A 267 -16.65 -0.58 13.33
C THR A 267 -15.72 0.16 14.29
N ASP A 268 -16.10 0.26 15.57
CA ASP A 268 -15.27 0.93 16.59
C ASP A 268 -13.97 0.17 16.90
N GLU A 269 -13.96 -1.16 16.68
CA GLU A 269 -12.79 -2.02 16.81
C GLU A 269 -11.98 -2.10 15.50
N GLY A 270 -12.50 -1.52 14.39
CA GLY A 270 -11.85 -1.50 13.08
C GLY A 270 -12.22 -2.68 12.17
N LEU A 271 -13.09 -3.59 12.61
CA LEU A 271 -13.65 -4.67 11.79
C LEU A 271 -14.96 -4.21 11.14
N LYS A 272 -15.03 -4.22 9.81
CA LYS A 272 -16.23 -3.87 9.05
C LYS A 272 -16.65 -5.05 8.19
N LEU A 273 -17.93 -5.35 8.18
CA LEU A 273 -18.57 -6.31 7.29
C LEU A 273 -19.85 -5.67 6.73
N ASN A 274 -19.87 -5.43 5.42
CA ASN A 274 -21.01 -4.79 4.77
C ASN A 274 -21.51 -5.64 3.61
N TRP A 275 -22.73 -6.16 3.71
CA TRP A 275 -23.42 -6.86 2.64
C TRP A 275 -23.89 -5.84 1.59
N THR A 276 -23.34 -5.89 0.38
CA THR A 276 -23.48 -4.85 -0.64
C THR A 276 -24.14 -5.35 -1.93
N VAL A 277 -24.12 -6.65 -2.18
CA VAL A 277 -24.75 -7.27 -3.35
C VAL A 277 -25.65 -8.39 -2.90
N SER A 278 -26.85 -8.50 -3.50
CA SER A 278 -27.75 -9.66 -3.30
C SER A 278 -28.54 -9.95 -4.57
N LYS A 279 -28.83 -11.25 -4.79
CA LYS A 279 -29.66 -11.74 -5.89
C LYS A 279 -30.58 -12.83 -5.40
N ALA A 280 -31.87 -12.82 -5.81
CA ALA A 280 -32.83 -13.86 -5.47
C ALA A 280 -34.01 -13.89 -6.46
N GLY A 281 -34.41 -15.08 -6.89
CA GLY A 281 -35.57 -15.31 -7.75
C GLY A 281 -35.42 -14.73 -9.18
N THR A 282 -36.36 -15.12 -10.04
CA THR A 282 -36.45 -14.67 -11.44
C THR A 282 -37.84 -14.16 -11.79
N ASN A 283 -38.88 -14.82 -11.27
CA ASN A 283 -40.28 -14.53 -11.58
C ASN A 283 -41.10 -14.28 -10.31
N ARG A 284 -41.95 -13.26 -10.31
CA ARG A 284 -42.75 -12.83 -9.17
C ARG A 284 -43.66 -13.94 -8.62
N ASN A 285 -44.15 -14.85 -9.44
CA ASN A 285 -45.09 -15.91 -9.06
C ASN A 285 -44.43 -17.26 -8.77
N VAL A 286 -43.09 -17.27 -8.54
CA VAL A 286 -42.30 -18.47 -8.20
C VAL A 286 -41.60 -18.23 -6.86
N ILE A 287 -41.71 -19.17 -5.93
CA ILE A 287 -40.89 -19.21 -4.72
C ILE A 287 -39.43 -19.43 -5.15
N PRO A 288 -38.49 -18.51 -4.78
CA PRO A 288 -37.10 -18.64 -5.24
C PRO A 288 -36.39 -19.85 -4.60
N ALA A 289 -35.81 -20.69 -5.48
CA ALA A 289 -35.03 -21.85 -5.06
C ALA A 289 -33.58 -21.49 -4.71
N GLU A 290 -33.11 -20.30 -5.09
CA GLU A 290 -31.74 -19.87 -4.85
C GLU A 290 -31.72 -18.38 -4.50
N ALA A 291 -30.82 -18.02 -3.56
CA ALA A 291 -30.49 -16.66 -3.25
C ALA A 291 -29.01 -16.55 -2.86
N THR A 292 -28.37 -15.44 -3.23
CA THR A 292 -26.95 -15.18 -2.94
C THR A 292 -26.74 -13.77 -2.41
N ALA A 293 -25.70 -13.58 -1.60
CA ALA A 293 -25.24 -12.24 -1.21
C ALA A 293 -23.70 -12.19 -1.13
N GLN A 294 -23.15 -10.98 -1.31
CA GLN A 294 -21.73 -10.71 -1.19
C GLN A 294 -21.50 -9.51 -0.29
N ALA A 295 -20.44 -9.58 0.53
CA ALA A 295 -20.03 -8.52 1.44
C ALA A 295 -18.59 -8.09 1.21
N ASP A 296 -18.32 -6.80 1.40
CA ASP A 296 -16.98 -6.25 1.62
C ASP A 296 -16.64 -6.35 3.11
N ALA A 297 -15.43 -6.84 3.41
CA ALA A 297 -14.90 -6.90 4.77
C ALA A 297 -13.57 -6.13 4.87
N ARG A 298 -13.40 -5.38 5.96
CA ARG A 298 -12.17 -4.65 6.29
C ARG A 298 -11.75 -4.96 7.71
N ALA A 299 -10.46 -5.15 7.93
CA ALA A 299 -9.89 -5.42 9.26
C ALA A 299 -8.60 -4.63 9.47
N LEU A 300 -8.26 -4.39 10.74
CA LEU A 300 -7.00 -3.74 11.14
C LEU A 300 -5.98 -4.76 11.66
N LYS A 301 -6.41 -5.98 11.98
CA LYS A 301 -5.56 -7.07 12.48
C LYS A 301 -5.83 -8.35 11.71
N VAL A 302 -4.80 -9.16 11.48
CA VAL A 302 -4.92 -10.46 10.81
C VAL A 302 -5.90 -11.37 11.54
N ALA A 303 -5.83 -11.42 12.87
CA ALA A 303 -6.70 -12.26 13.71
C ALA A 303 -8.20 -11.91 13.59
N ASP A 304 -8.56 -10.69 13.19
CA ASP A 304 -9.96 -10.27 13.04
C ASP A 304 -10.65 -11.04 11.89
N PHE A 305 -9.92 -11.37 10.83
CA PHE A 305 -10.46 -12.15 9.72
C PHE A 305 -10.71 -13.61 10.12
N ASP A 306 -9.81 -14.22 10.89
CA ASP A 306 -10.00 -15.58 11.41
C ASP A 306 -11.23 -15.65 12.34
N GLY A 307 -11.41 -14.62 13.16
CA GLY A 307 -12.59 -14.47 14.03
C GLY A 307 -13.89 -14.29 13.23
N LEU A 308 -13.85 -13.48 12.18
CA LEU A 308 -15.00 -13.22 11.31
C LEU A 308 -15.42 -14.49 10.55
N GLU A 309 -14.47 -15.21 9.96
CA GLU A 309 -14.76 -16.46 9.26
C GLU A 309 -15.45 -17.49 10.17
N LYS A 310 -14.90 -17.71 11.38
CA LYS A 310 -15.52 -18.59 12.39
C LYS A 310 -16.92 -18.14 12.76
N ALA A 311 -17.13 -16.83 12.95
CA ALA A 311 -18.44 -16.28 13.29
C ALA A 311 -19.47 -16.46 12.16
N LEU A 312 -19.07 -16.29 10.89
CA LEU A 312 -19.91 -16.56 9.74
C LEU A 312 -20.35 -18.04 9.69
N GLN A 313 -19.40 -18.97 9.86
CA GLN A 313 -19.68 -20.41 9.88
C GLN A 313 -20.60 -20.83 11.04
N GLU A 314 -20.52 -20.15 12.18
CA GLU A 314 -21.43 -20.42 13.30
C GLU A 314 -22.84 -19.89 13.05
N LYS A 315 -22.93 -18.66 12.50
CA LYS A 315 -24.23 -18.01 12.24
C LYS A 315 -25.09 -18.79 11.24
N ILE A 316 -24.51 -19.35 10.17
CA ILE A 316 -25.28 -20.09 9.16
C ILE A 316 -25.93 -21.39 9.69
N LYS A 317 -25.53 -21.86 10.86
CA LYS A 317 -26.17 -23.03 11.50
C LYS A 317 -27.60 -22.73 11.99
N THR A 318 -27.88 -21.46 12.32
CA THR A 318 -29.20 -21.01 12.74
C THR A 318 -30.02 -20.62 11.53
N LYS A 319 -31.00 -21.43 11.15
CA LYS A 319 -31.84 -21.24 9.98
C LYS A 319 -33.25 -20.80 10.35
N LEU A 320 -33.82 -19.93 9.54
CA LEU A 320 -35.25 -19.61 9.60
C LEU A 320 -36.10 -20.75 9.03
N LEU A 321 -35.66 -21.32 7.91
CA LEU A 321 -36.34 -22.37 7.19
C LEU A 321 -35.55 -23.68 7.27
N PRO A 322 -35.98 -24.69 8.06
CA PRO A 322 -35.22 -25.93 8.24
C PRO A 322 -34.90 -26.68 6.95
N GLY A 323 -35.76 -26.52 5.92
CA GLY A 323 -35.55 -27.16 4.61
C GLY A 323 -34.54 -26.47 3.70
N SER A 324 -33.99 -25.32 4.11
CA SER A 324 -32.94 -24.61 3.35
C SER A 324 -31.56 -25.23 3.57
N LYS A 325 -30.68 -25.06 2.58
CA LYS A 325 -29.24 -25.26 2.74
C LYS A 325 -28.54 -23.91 2.62
N VAL A 326 -27.75 -23.56 3.63
CA VAL A 326 -26.98 -22.29 3.68
C VAL A 326 -25.49 -22.63 3.66
N ASP A 327 -24.77 -21.95 2.81
CA ASP A 327 -23.31 -22.03 2.70
C ASP A 327 -22.71 -20.62 2.82
N ALA A 328 -21.61 -20.51 3.53
CA ALA A 328 -20.84 -19.27 3.67
C ALA A 328 -19.37 -19.52 3.30
N LYS A 329 -18.83 -18.66 2.46
CA LYS A 329 -17.41 -18.63 2.11
C LYS A 329 -16.83 -17.28 2.54
N PHE A 330 -15.63 -17.28 3.12
CA PHE A 330 -14.87 -16.08 3.38
C PHE A 330 -13.54 -16.12 2.63
N GLU A 331 -13.17 -15.03 1.99
CA GLU A 331 -11.91 -14.88 1.28
C GLU A 331 -11.10 -13.75 1.91
N VAL A 332 -9.89 -14.06 2.37
CA VAL A 332 -8.89 -13.03 2.68
C VAL A 332 -8.24 -12.61 1.36
N ARG A 333 -8.66 -11.47 0.86
CA ARG A 333 -8.12 -10.90 -0.38
C ARG A 333 -6.75 -10.30 -0.12
N ARG A 334 -6.61 -9.56 0.99
CA ARG A 334 -5.35 -8.96 1.42
C ARG A 334 -5.30 -8.89 2.94
N PRO A 335 -4.20 -9.30 3.61
CA PRO A 335 -4.07 -9.09 5.04
C PRO A 335 -3.92 -7.60 5.37
N PRO A 336 -4.14 -7.15 6.59
CA PRO A 336 -3.73 -5.82 7.03
C PRO A 336 -2.20 -5.77 7.21
N LEU A 337 -1.61 -4.59 6.95
CA LEU A 337 -0.29 -4.25 7.45
C LEU A 337 -0.45 -3.71 8.87
N GLU A 338 0.27 -4.28 9.81
CA GLU A 338 0.30 -3.86 11.21
C GLU A 338 1.63 -3.18 11.53
N ALA A 339 1.58 -2.01 12.19
CA ALA A 339 2.78 -1.27 12.56
C ALA A 339 3.64 -2.06 13.54
N SER A 340 4.88 -2.38 13.17
CA SER A 340 5.87 -3.01 14.04
C SER A 340 6.80 -1.96 14.67
N GLU A 341 7.46 -2.33 15.77
CA GLU A 341 8.47 -1.46 16.38
C GLU A 341 9.66 -1.23 15.43
N ALA A 342 10.07 -2.26 14.69
CA ALA A 342 11.10 -2.15 13.67
C ALA A 342 10.70 -1.14 12.58
N SER A 343 9.46 -1.21 12.09
CA SER A 343 8.92 -0.25 11.09
C SER A 343 8.90 1.17 11.63
N ARG A 344 8.53 1.37 12.90
CA ARG A 344 8.56 2.70 13.56
C ARG A 344 9.96 3.29 13.61
N ARG A 345 10.97 2.46 13.98
CA ARG A 345 12.37 2.92 14.00
C ARG A 345 12.86 3.34 12.62
N VAL A 346 12.60 2.51 11.61
CA VAL A 346 13.01 2.79 10.23
C VAL A 346 12.32 4.04 9.69
N ALA A 347 11.00 4.16 9.82
CA ALA A 347 10.27 5.33 9.35
C ALA A 347 10.63 6.60 10.14
N GLY A 348 10.89 6.48 11.45
CA GLY A 348 11.40 7.56 12.28
C GLY A 348 12.74 8.10 11.80
N TYR A 349 13.63 7.22 11.34
CA TYR A 349 14.90 7.62 10.73
C TYR A 349 14.67 8.37 9.39
N GLY A 350 13.65 8.00 8.63
CA GLY A 350 13.25 8.77 7.45
C GLY A 350 12.96 10.24 7.73
N LYS A 351 12.38 10.56 8.89
CA LYS A 351 12.20 11.95 9.31
C LYS A 351 13.53 12.68 9.50
N VAL A 352 14.54 12.00 10.05
CA VAL A 352 15.88 12.59 10.21
C VAL A 352 16.49 12.91 8.85
N ILE A 353 16.39 11.98 7.88
CA ILE A 353 16.88 12.20 6.51
C ILE A 353 16.17 13.39 5.85
N TYR A 354 14.84 13.53 6.01
CA TYR A 354 14.09 14.65 5.43
C TYR A 354 14.42 15.99 6.08
N GLN A 355 14.73 15.99 7.37
CA GLN A 355 15.20 17.19 8.06
C GLN A 355 16.52 17.74 7.48
N GLU A 356 17.40 16.88 6.96
CA GLU A 356 18.61 17.31 6.25
C GLU A 356 18.27 18.19 5.03
N LEU A 357 17.12 17.93 4.38
CA LEU A 357 16.62 18.72 3.24
C LEU A 357 15.77 19.94 3.68
N GLY A 358 15.58 20.16 4.97
CA GLY A 358 14.67 21.20 5.49
C GLY A 358 13.18 20.88 5.25
N LEU A 359 12.83 19.63 5.00
CA LEU A 359 11.48 19.19 4.68
C LEU A 359 10.85 18.36 5.81
N PRO A 360 9.53 18.48 6.04
CA PRO A 360 8.81 17.59 6.94
C PRO A 360 8.55 16.25 6.27
N LEU A 361 8.53 15.16 7.06
CA LEU A 361 8.08 13.85 6.65
C LEU A 361 7.05 13.34 7.66
N SER A 362 5.85 13.09 7.19
CA SER A 362 4.78 12.48 7.99
C SER A 362 4.92 10.96 8.03
N VAL A 363 4.63 10.35 9.19
CA VAL A 363 4.53 8.91 9.37
C VAL A 363 3.18 8.62 10.01
N VAL A 364 2.38 7.74 9.39
CA VAL A 364 1.04 7.38 9.84
C VAL A 364 0.99 5.89 10.18
N GLU A 365 0.48 5.59 11.38
CA GLU A 365 0.31 4.23 11.90
C GLU A 365 -1.15 3.75 11.84
N LYS A 366 -2.06 4.60 11.37
CA LYS A 366 -3.48 4.28 11.25
C LYS A 366 -3.82 3.96 9.80
N ALA A 367 -4.43 2.81 9.58
CA ALA A 367 -4.92 2.40 8.27
C ALA A 367 -6.04 3.34 7.77
N THR A 368 -6.01 3.65 6.48
CA THR A 368 -6.94 4.59 5.82
C THR A 368 -7.96 3.92 4.90
N GLY A 369 -8.02 2.57 4.89
CA GLY A 369 -8.99 1.79 4.11
C GLY A 369 -8.40 1.07 2.90
N GLY A 370 -7.28 1.53 2.33
CA GLY A 370 -6.53 0.83 1.28
C GLY A 370 -5.70 -0.34 1.83
N GLY A 371 -5.36 -1.27 0.97
CA GLY A 371 -4.43 -2.37 1.25
C GLY A 371 -3.40 -2.46 0.14
N THR A 372 -2.18 -2.91 0.43
CA THR A 372 -1.04 -2.99 -0.49
C THR A 372 -0.25 -4.29 -0.30
N ASP A 373 0.68 -4.57 -1.18
CA ASP A 373 1.56 -5.75 -1.10
C ASP A 373 2.53 -5.73 0.08
N ALA A 374 2.76 -4.56 0.69
CA ALA A 374 3.48 -4.44 1.96
C ALA A 374 2.89 -5.33 3.06
N ALA A 375 1.56 -5.56 3.03
CA ALA A 375 0.87 -6.43 3.97
C ALA A 375 1.27 -7.91 3.81
N PHE A 376 1.43 -8.40 2.57
CA PHE A 376 1.96 -9.76 2.33
C PHE A 376 3.43 -9.88 2.75
N ALA A 377 4.23 -8.86 2.48
CA ALA A 377 5.63 -8.83 2.92
C ALA A 377 5.75 -8.91 4.45
N ALA A 378 4.82 -8.29 5.19
CA ALA A 378 4.84 -8.26 6.64
C ALA A 378 4.44 -9.59 7.31
N LEU A 379 3.75 -10.51 6.61
CA LEU A 379 3.21 -11.74 7.21
C LEU A 379 4.25 -12.64 7.88
N LYS A 380 5.46 -12.71 7.35
CA LYS A 380 6.51 -13.62 7.86
C LYS A 380 7.85 -12.94 8.11
N THR A 381 8.05 -11.69 7.69
CA THR A 381 9.29 -10.99 7.97
C THR A 381 9.40 -10.63 9.46
N LYS A 382 10.61 -10.72 10.00
CA LYS A 382 10.97 -10.16 11.32
C LYS A 382 11.54 -8.75 11.18
N GLY A 383 11.80 -8.33 9.96
CA GLY A 383 12.34 -7.02 9.63
C GLY A 383 11.29 -5.92 9.63
N ALA A 384 11.71 -4.72 9.30
CA ALA A 384 10.81 -3.60 9.13
C ALA A 384 10.11 -3.66 7.76
N VAL A 385 8.84 -3.26 7.72
CA VAL A 385 8.11 -3.00 6.47
C VAL A 385 7.62 -1.56 6.50
N VAL A 386 7.99 -0.76 5.51
CA VAL A 386 7.60 0.64 5.39
C VAL A 386 6.94 0.86 4.03
N GLU A 387 5.72 1.37 4.09
CA GLU A 387 4.86 1.65 2.95
C GLU A 387 4.88 3.15 2.59
N GLY A 388 4.61 3.51 1.31
CA GLY A 388 4.49 4.90 0.87
C GLY A 388 5.84 5.56 0.58
N MET A 389 6.83 4.77 0.17
CA MET A 389 8.15 5.29 -0.22
C MET A 389 8.14 6.08 -1.53
N GLY A 390 7.08 5.93 -2.32
CA GLY A 390 6.91 6.55 -3.63
C GLY A 390 6.71 8.06 -3.62
N LEU A 391 6.52 8.63 -4.81
CA LEU A 391 6.30 10.06 -5.01
C LEU A 391 4.98 10.52 -4.38
N SER A 392 4.88 11.82 -4.09
CA SER A 392 3.57 12.40 -3.75
C SER A 392 2.71 12.50 -5.00
N GLY A 393 1.44 12.13 -4.86
CA GLY A 393 0.50 12.10 -5.97
C GLY A 393 -0.95 12.02 -5.50
N TYR A 394 -1.86 12.00 -6.45
CA TYR A 394 -3.30 11.87 -6.20
C TYR A 394 -4.02 11.32 -7.43
N GLY A 395 -5.23 10.83 -7.22
CA GLY A 395 -6.13 10.43 -8.29
C GLY A 395 -5.93 9.00 -8.77
N ALA A 396 -5.21 8.15 -8.02
CA ALA A 396 -5.19 6.71 -8.26
C ALA A 396 -6.61 6.18 -8.50
N HIS A 397 -6.78 5.29 -9.47
CA HIS A 397 -8.07 4.77 -9.93
C HIS A 397 -9.01 5.83 -10.56
N SER A 398 -8.46 7.00 -10.95
CA SER A 398 -9.21 8.06 -11.63
C SER A 398 -8.72 8.25 -13.07
N ASN A 399 -9.65 8.19 -14.03
CA ASN A 399 -9.34 8.25 -15.46
C ASN A 399 -8.80 9.61 -15.95
N ASP A 400 -8.98 10.68 -15.18
CA ASP A 400 -8.73 12.05 -15.65
C ASP A 400 -7.89 12.90 -14.70
N ALA A 401 -7.66 12.43 -13.50
CA ALA A 401 -7.07 13.22 -12.43
C ALA A 401 -5.81 12.60 -11.80
N GLU A 402 -5.33 11.45 -12.29
CA GLU A 402 -4.17 10.77 -11.70
C GLU A 402 -2.88 11.50 -12.07
N TYR A 403 -2.13 11.94 -11.03
CA TYR A 403 -0.88 12.66 -11.21
C TYR A 403 0.12 12.39 -10.08
N VAL A 404 1.40 12.66 -10.37
CA VAL A 404 2.48 12.80 -9.36
C VAL A 404 3.02 14.22 -9.34
N GLN A 405 3.56 14.64 -8.19
CA GLN A 405 4.21 15.95 -8.00
C GLN A 405 5.70 15.86 -8.34
N ILE A 406 6.13 16.55 -9.39
CA ILE A 406 7.50 16.49 -9.91
C ILE A 406 8.55 16.96 -8.88
N ASN A 407 8.22 17.96 -8.07
CA ASN A 407 9.12 18.47 -7.03
C ASN A 407 9.40 17.48 -5.90
N THR A 408 8.66 16.37 -5.81
CA THR A 408 8.90 15.31 -4.83
C THR A 408 9.91 14.26 -5.31
N ILE A 409 10.31 14.29 -6.57
CA ILE A 409 11.28 13.32 -7.13
C ILE A 409 12.62 13.39 -6.37
N VAL A 410 13.22 14.56 -6.28
CA VAL A 410 14.54 14.72 -5.63
C VAL A 410 14.50 14.31 -4.15
N PRO A 411 13.56 14.82 -3.32
CA PRO A 411 13.48 14.40 -1.92
C PRO A 411 13.24 12.89 -1.73
N ARG A 412 12.40 12.28 -2.57
CA ARG A 412 12.10 10.85 -2.46
C ARG A 412 13.26 9.97 -2.92
N LEU A 413 13.93 10.35 -3.98
CA LEU A 413 15.13 9.67 -4.45
C LEU A 413 16.27 9.77 -3.42
N TYR A 414 16.43 10.95 -2.81
CA TYR A 414 17.37 11.14 -1.71
C TYR A 414 17.02 10.25 -0.51
N LEU A 415 15.75 10.24 -0.08
CA LEU A 415 15.28 9.39 1.02
C LEU A 415 15.56 7.91 0.74
N ALA A 416 15.11 7.40 -0.41
CA ALA A 416 15.24 5.99 -0.74
C ALA A 416 16.70 5.55 -0.79
N THR A 417 17.56 6.34 -1.44
CA THR A 417 19.01 6.09 -1.52
C THR A 417 19.66 6.07 -0.14
N ARG A 418 19.38 7.10 0.69
CA ARG A 418 19.94 7.21 2.04
C ARG A 418 19.45 6.09 2.95
N MET A 419 18.19 5.69 2.86
CA MET A 419 17.65 4.56 3.63
C MET A 419 18.41 3.27 3.31
N VAL A 420 18.62 2.96 2.03
CA VAL A 420 19.41 1.78 1.63
C VAL A 420 20.85 1.88 2.15
N MET A 421 21.49 3.03 1.98
CA MET A 421 22.89 3.21 2.39
C MET A 421 23.09 3.09 3.90
N ASP A 422 22.25 3.76 4.69
CA ASP A 422 22.46 3.88 6.13
C ASP A 422 22.03 2.61 6.88
N ILE A 423 20.98 1.93 6.40
CA ILE A 423 20.59 0.60 6.91
C ILE A 423 21.70 -0.41 6.60
N SER A 424 22.28 -0.39 5.40
CA SER A 424 23.39 -1.25 5.02
C SER A 424 24.60 -1.09 5.95
N LYS A 425 24.85 0.12 6.44
CA LYS A 425 25.91 0.44 7.41
C LYS A 425 25.54 0.12 8.86
N GLY A 426 24.33 -0.34 9.12
CA GLY A 426 23.85 -0.73 10.45
C GLY A 426 23.48 0.45 11.35
N VAL A 427 23.11 1.60 10.81
CA VAL A 427 22.72 2.79 11.59
C VAL A 427 21.49 2.53 12.49
N LEU A 428 20.65 1.54 12.15
CA LEU A 428 19.42 1.20 12.88
C LEU A 428 19.47 -0.18 13.59
N LYS A 429 20.67 -0.71 13.82
CA LYS A 429 20.86 -1.95 14.60
C LYS A 429 20.63 -1.77 16.06
#